data_c2808d39b2b99ac934f784c05fb054fe
#
_entry.id   c2808d39b2b99ac934f784c05fb054fe
#
_cell.length_a   1.000
_cell.length_b   1.000
_cell.length_c   1.000
_cell.angle_alpha   90.00
_cell.angle_beta   90.00
_cell.angle_gamma   90.00
#
_symmetry.space_group_name_H-M   'P 1'
#
loop_
_entity.id
_entity.type
_entity.pdbx_description
1 polymer ?
#
loop_
_entity_poly.entity_id
_entity_poly.type
_entity_poly.pdbx_seq_one_letter_code
_entity_poly.pdbx_strand_id
1 'polypeptide(L)'
;MKNSTINYYDLNAKKYLDSTINIKVSEELENFCTNLKPGAKILDVGCGSGRDSLYFIQNGFNVVSIDASSELAKLASDKIQQQVIVKKIEDLDFKNEFDAVWCMASLLHLKKEDLPLAINNCVKSLKSESEGLFFASFKNGNGSGYDENGRFFSYYQQEELKEILEQTQYFKAIEFTSNKDKLGRNDVNWISFIAQKKYDLNLENKSKTKPI
;
A
#
# COMPACT_ATOMS: atom_id res chain seq x y z
N MET A 1 0.26 -12.87 21.48
CA MET A 1 1.69 -12.72 21.17
C MET A 1 1.83 -11.55 20.22
N LYS A 2 2.82 -10.63 20.40
CA LYS A 2 3.10 -9.60 19.39
C LYS A 2 3.46 -10.28 18.07
N ASN A 3 2.94 -9.77 16.96
CA ASN A 3 3.34 -10.21 15.62
C ASN A 3 4.87 -10.02 15.48
N SER A 4 5.61 -11.08 15.13
CA SER A 4 7.08 -11.06 15.07
C SER A 4 7.61 -10.01 14.09
N THR A 5 6.93 -9.80 12.97
CA THR A 5 7.26 -8.80 11.95
C THR A 5 7.15 -7.38 12.52
N ILE A 6 6.04 -7.05 13.18
CA ILE A 6 5.85 -5.72 13.80
C ILE A 6 6.90 -5.51 14.90
N ASN A 7 7.16 -6.53 15.71
CA ASN A 7 8.19 -6.44 16.75
C ASN A 7 9.61 -6.22 16.19
N TYR A 8 9.92 -6.84 15.04
CA TYR A 8 11.19 -6.56 14.35
C TYR A 8 11.29 -5.10 13.95
N TYR A 9 10.23 -4.53 13.32
CA TYR A 9 10.24 -3.14 12.90
C TYR A 9 10.26 -2.17 14.08
N ASP A 10 9.58 -2.46 15.19
CA ASP A 10 9.67 -1.67 16.42
C ASP A 10 11.10 -1.64 16.95
N LEU A 11 11.78 -2.79 17.05
CA LEU A 11 13.12 -2.90 17.57
C LEU A 11 14.21 -2.31 16.64
N ASN A 12 13.96 -2.26 15.35
CA ASN A 12 14.92 -1.80 14.34
C ASN A 12 14.49 -0.50 13.63
N ALA A 13 13.51 0.23 14.17
CA ALA A 13 12.89 1.37 13.50
C ALA A 13 13.90 2.42 13.03
N LYS A 14 14.84 2.83 13.92
CA LYS A 14 15.87 3.81 13.56
C LYS A 14 16.79 3.31 12.44
N LYS A 15 17.27 2.07 12.53
CA LYS A 15 18.12 1.46 11.51
C LYS A 15 17.40 1.36 10.17
N TYR A 16 16.12 0.97 10.19
CA TYR A 16 15.28 0.88 9.00
C TYR A 16 15.07 2.25 8.35
N LEU A 17 14.71 3.26 9.15
CA LEU A 17 14.56 4.64 8.67
C LEU A 17 15.84 5.12 7.99
N ASP A 18 16.99 5.01 8.67
CA ASP A 18 18.26 5.50 8.14
C ASP A 18 18.66 4.79 6.82
N SER A 19 18.31 3.51 6.67
CA SER A 19 18.62 2.72 5.48
C SER A 19 17.67 2.96 4.31
N THR A 20 16.48 3.54 4.53
CA THR A 20 15.44 3.62 3.49
C THR A 20 15.02 5.03 3.12
N ILE A 21 15.10 5.99 4.04
CA ILE A 21 14.56 7.34 3.84
C ILE A 21 15.20 8.09 2.66
N ASN A 22 16.48 7.86 2.39
CA ASN A 22 17.23 8.53 1.34
C ASN A 22 17.35 7.70 0.03
N ILE A 23 16.70 6.54 -0.04
CA ILE A 23 16.66 5.77 -1.28
C ILE A 23 15.82 6.55 -2.29
N LYS A 24 16.34 6.68 -3.53
CA LYS A 24 15.59 7.29 -4.63
C LYS A 24 14.24 6.57 -4.78
N VAL A 25 13.20 7.34 -4.92
CA VAL A 25 11.85 6.81 -5.17
C VAL A 25 11.82 5.96 -6.45
N SER A 26 10.85 5.08 -6.53
CA SER A 26 10.75 4.18 -7.67
C SER A 26 10.09 4.87 -8.87
N GLU A 27 10.40 4.40 -10.07
CA GLU A 27 9.70 4.84 -11.27
C GLU A 27 8.21 4.55 -11.22
N GLU A 28 7.82 3.45 -10.53
CA GLU A 28 6.42 3.13 -10.30
C GLU A 28 5.71 4.20 -9.49
N LEU A 29 6.39 4.79 -8.48
CA LEU A 29 5.83 5.88 -7.69
C LEU A 29 5.68 7.15 -8.54
N GLU A 30 6.70 7.49 -9.32
CA GLU A 30 6.64 8.62 -10.24
C GLU A 30 5.49 8.44 -11.26
N ASN A 31 5.38 7.26 -11.88
CA ASN A 31 4.30 6.93 -12.81
C ASN A 31 2.91 6.92 -12.13
N PHE A 32 2.82 6.43 -10.89
CA PHE A 32 1.57 6.45 -10.13
C PHE A 32 1.08 7.89 -9.94
N CYS A 33 1.96 8.81 -9.60
CA CYS A 33 1.62 10.23 -9.44
C CYS A 33 1.11 10.86 -10.72
N THR A 34 1.65 10.50 -11.90
CA THR A 34 1.19 11.07 -13.19
C THR A 34 -0.25 10.71 -13.53
N ASN A 35 -0.78 9.64 -12.95
CA ASN A 35 -2.17 9.21 -13.13
C ASN A 35 -3.14 9.83 -12.11
N LEU A 36 -2.66 10.68 -11.21
CA LEU A 36 -3.47 11.32 -10.18
C LEU A 36 -3.70 12.81 -10.50
N LYS A 37 -4.86 13.30 -10.09
CA LYS A 37 -5.15 14.74 -10.17
C LYS A 37 -4.31 15.50 -9.12
N PRO A 38 -3.91 16.75 -9.39
CA PRO A 38 -3.27 17.59 -8.39
C PRO A 38 -4.13 17.67 -7.11
N GLY A 39 -3.49 17.53 -5.94
CA GLY A 39 -4.17 17.54 -4.66
C GLY A 39 -4.97 16.27 -4.32
N ALA A 40 -4.83 15.18 -5.09
CA ALA A 40 -5.47 13.90 -4.78
C ALA A 40 -5.13 13.44 -3.36
N LYS A 41 -6.10 12.79 -2.70
CA LYS A 41 -5.92 12.23 -1.36
C LYS A 41 -5.44 10.80 -1.46
N ILE A 42 -4.26 10.51 -0.91
CA ILE A 42 -3.58 9.22 -0.98
C ILE A 42 -3.53 8.58 0.41
N LEU A 43 -3.86 7.29 0.50
CA LEU A 43 -3.60 6.46 1.67
C LEU A 43 -2.31 5.66 1.44
N ASP A 44 -1.27 5.94 2.23
CA ASP A 44 -0.01 5.19 2.23
C ASP A 44 -0.05 4.14 3.34
N VAL A 45 -0.17 2.87 2.94
CA VAL A 45 -0.41 1.72 3.82
C VAL A 45 0.89 0.98 4.09
N GLY A 46 1.35 1.02 5.33
CA GLY A 46 2.66 0.50 5.73
C GLY A 46 3.77 1.43 5.25
N CYS A 47 3.67 2.71 5.60
CA CYS A 47 4.55 3.77 5.09
C CYS A 47 6.03 3.63 5.51
N GLY A 48 6.32 2.79 6.50
CA GLY A 48 7.68 2.51 6.97
C GLY A 48 8.43 3.76 7.43
N SER A 49 9.48 4.14 6.70
CA SER A 49 10.25 5.35 7.00
C SER A 49 9.56 6.67 6.61
N GLY A 50 8.43 6.61 5.93
CA GLY A 50 7.72 7.77 5.39
C GLY A 50 8.35 8.34 4.09
N ARG A 51 9.27 7.62 3.45
CA ARG A 51 9.94 8.04 2.21
C ARG A 51 8.94 8.39 1.10
N ASP A 52 8.00 7.49 0.83
CA ASP A 52 7.02 7.66 -0.24
C ASP A 52 5.96 8.69 0.15
N SER A 53 5.52 8.68 1.41
CA SER A 53 4.65 9.74 1.97
C SER A 53 5.27 11.13 1.80
N LEU A 54 6.55 11.29 2.12
CA LEU A 54 7.25 12.57 1.97
C LEU A 54 7.28 13.01 0.51
N TYR A 55 7.55 12.10 -0.41
CA TYR A 55 7.52 12.39 -1.84
C TYR A 55 6.13 12.86 -2.30
N PHE A 56 5.06 12.18 -1.91
CA PHE A 56 3.69 12.59 -2.21
C PHE A 56 3.38 14.00 -1.68
N ILE A 57 3.73 14.28 -0.41
CA ILE A 57 3.51 15.59 0.22
C ILE A 57 4.25 16.68 -0.55
N GLN A 58 5.53 16.46 -0.90
CA GLN A 58 6.35 17.41 -1.64
C GLN A 58 5.84 17.68 -3.07
N ASN A 59 5.09 16.74 -3.64
CA ASN A 59 4.45 16.88 -4.94
C ASN A 59 2.99 17.39 -4.86
N GLY A 60 2.56 17.88 -3.69
CA GLY A 60 1.28 18.57 -3.52
C GLY A 60 0.07 17.65 -3.34
N PHE A 61 0.27 16.38 -2.99
CA PHE A 61 -0.81 15.46 -2.65
C PHE A 61 -1.19 15.55 -1.16
N ASN A 62 -2.43 15.24 -0.85
CA ASN A 62 -2.90 15.08 0.52
C ASN A 62 -2.68 13.65 0.98
N VAL A 63 -1.86 13.42 1.99
CA VAL A 63 -1.46 12.07 2.39
C VAL A 63 -2.00 11.73 3.77
N VAL A 64 -2.55 10.53 3.91
CA VAL A 64 -2.75 9.86 5.19
C VAL A 64 -1.86 8.64 5.20
N SER A 65 -0.96 8.56 6.17
CA SER A 65 0.01 7.47 6.29
C SER A 65 -0.32 6.61 7.49
N ILE A 66 -0.23 5.30 7.32
CA ILE A 66 -0.39 4.33 8.41
C ILE A 66 0.79 3.36 8.44
N ASP A 67 1.16 2.92 9.64
CA ASP A 67 2.08 1.80 9.85
C ASP A 67 1.67 1.00 11.07
N ALA A 68 1.94 -0.31 11.08
CA ALA A 68 1.63 -1.17 12.19
C ALA A 68 2.68 -1.10 13.33
N SER A 69 3.91 -0.65 13.01
CA SER A 69 4.97 -0.41 13.98
C SER A 69 4.81 0.97 14.61
N SER A 70 4.63 1.01 15.92
CA SER A 70 4.51 2.27 16.65
C SER A 70 5.79 3.11 16.61
N GLU A 71 6.95 2.45 16.61
CA GLU A 71 8.23 3.14 16.57
C GLU A 71 8.53 3.71 15.16
N LEU A 72 8.22 2.96 14.08
CA LEU A 72 8.32 3.50 12.73
C LEU A 72 7.34 4.65 12.52
N ALA A 73 6.08 4.50 12.93
CA ALA A 73 5.07 5.55 12.81
C ALA A 73 5.51 6.85 13.48
N LYS A 74 6.11 6.75 14.67
CA LYS A 74 6.67 7.91 15.39
C LYS A 74 7.79 8.58 14.59
N LEU A 75 8.79 7.82 14.17
CA LEU A 75 9.94 8.34 13.42
C LEU A 75 9.54 8.90 12.06
N ALA A 76 8.60 8.24 11.36
CA ALA A 76 8.07 8.72 10.10
C ALA A 76 7.28 10.02 10.28
N SER A 77 6.47 10.14 11.35
CA SER A 77 5.74 11.38 11.67
C SER A 77 6.68 12.58 11.80
N ASP A 78 7.81 12.39 12.48
CA ASP A 78 8.83 13.44 12.62
C ASP A 78 9.44 13.80 11.25
N LYS A 79 9.61 12.84 10.35
CA LYS A 79 10.20 13.06 9.03
C LYS A 79 9.26 13.77 8.06
N ILE A 80 8.01 13.35 8.02
CA ILE A 80 7.02 13.93 7.08
C ILE A 80 6.30 15.15 7.65
N GLN A 81 6.55 15.51 8.92
CA GLN A 81 5.89 16.60 9.66
C GLN A 81 4.36 16.47 9.66
N GLN A 82 3.86 15.23 9.67
CA GLN A 82 2.45 14.86 9.77
C GLN A 82 2.32 13.60 10.64
N GLN A 83 1.17 13.47 11.30
CA GLN A 83 0.89 12.28 12.10
C GLN A 83 0.76 11.03 11.21
N VAL A 84 1.57 10.00 11.46
CA VAL A 84 1.36 8.64 10.97
C VAL A 84 0.48 7.89 11.97
N ILE A 85 -0.59 7.30 11.49
CA ILE A 85 -1.55 6.57 12.33
C ILE A 85 -1.01 5.16 12.58
N VAL A 86 -0.90 4.76 13.84
CA VAL A 86 -0.55 3.37 14.19
C VAL A 86 -1.76 2.49 13.93
N LYS A 87 -1.74 1.76 12.81
CA LYS A 87 -2.88 0.91 12.39
C LYS A 87 -2.37 -0.26 11.55
N LYS A 88 -2.91 -1.45 11.80
CA LYS A 88 -2.67 -2.61 10.95
C LYS A 88 -3.56 -2.56 9.71
N ILE A 89 -3.12 -3.22 8.64
CA ILE A 89 -3.85 -3.30 7.38
C ILE A 89 -5.18 -4.03 7.58
N GLU A 90 -5.19 -5.07 8.42
CA GLU A 90 -6.39 -5.86 8.73
C GLU A 90 -7.47 -5.02 9.43
N ASP A 91 -7.05 -3.99 10.17
CA ASP A 91 -7.91 -3.09 10.94
C ASP A 91 -8.30 -1.82 10.16
N LEU A 92 -8.04 -1.76 8.83
CA LEU A 92 -8.44 -0.65 7.99
C LEU A 92 -9.96 -0.50 7.97
N ASP A 93 -10.44 0.67 8.36
CA ASP A 93 -11.88 1.02 8.46
C ASP A 93 -12.28 2.27 7.68
N PHE A 94 -11.34 2.86 6.91
CA PHE A 94 -11.63 3.98 6.02
C PHE A 94 -12.63 3.60 4.94
N LYS A 95 -13.52 4.53 4.57
CA LYS A 95 -14.55 4.31 3.54
C LYS A 95 -14.73 5.53 2.68
N ASN A 96 -14.61 5.35 1.36
CA ASN A 96 -14.91 6.40 0.37
C ASN A 96 -14.14 7.72 0.58
N GLU A 97 -12.88 7.64 0.99
CA GLU A 97 -12.12 8.83 1.37
C GLU A 97 -10.99 9.18 0.41
N PHE A 98 -10.39 8.19 -0.24
CA PHE A 98 -9.13 8.35 -0.95
C PHE A 98 -9.32 8.26 -2.46
N ASP A 99 -8.53 9.05 -3.19
CA ASP A 99 -8.40 8.97 -4.64
C ASP A 99 -7.46 7.83 -5.03
N ALA A 100 -6.53 7.48 -4.12
CA ALA A 100 -5.56 6.41 -4.35
C ALA A 100 -5.12 5.72 -3.06
N VAL A 101 -4.69 4.45 -3.18
CA VAL A 101 -4.06 3.65 -2.13
C VAL A 101 -2.71 3.16 -2.62
N TRP A 102 -1.68 3.35 -1.81
CA TRP A 102 -0.30 2.95 -2.07
C TRP A 102 0.15 1.95 -1.01
N CYS A 103 0.61 0.75 -1.44
CA CYS A 103 1.06 -0.33 -0.56
C CYS A 103 2.44 -0.84 -1.02
N MET A 104 3.47 -0.02 -0.89
CA MET A 104 4.84 -0.41 -1.28
C MET A 104 5.44 -1.37 -0.25
N ALA A 105 5.68 -2.61 -0.66
CA ALA A 105 6.34 -3.64 0.17
C ALA A 105 5.72 -3.83 1.57
N SER A 106 4.39 -3.71 1.69
CA SER A 106 3.67 -3.82 2.97
C SER A 106 2.75 -5.05 3.04
N LEU A 107 1.89 -5.27 2.04
CA LEU A 107 0.95 -6.41 2.00
C LEU A 107 1.64 -7.78 1.99
N LEU A 108 2.89 -7.83 1.55
CA LEU A 108 3.69 -9.07 1.54
C LEU A 108 4.00 -9.62 2.94
N HIS A 109 3.73 -8.88 4.01
CA HIS A 109 3.87 -9.33 5.38
C HIS A 109 2.62 -10.02 5.94
N LEU A 110 1.55 -10.05 5.16
CA LEU A 110 0.33 -10.80 5.48
C LEU A 110 0.46 -12.26 5.08
N LYS A 111 -0.29 -13.13 5.76
CA LYS A 111 -0.48 -14.48 5.27
C LYS A 111 -1.30 -14.46 3.97
N LYS A 112 -1.13 -15.47 3.13
CA LYS A 112 -1.84 -15.53 1.84
C LYS A 112 -3.36 -15.52 2.01
N GLU A 113 -3.87 -16.21 3.03
CA GLU A 113 -5.30 -16.24 3.36
C GLU A 113 -5.88 -14.88 3.77
N ASP A 114 -5.05 -13.95 4.28
CA ASP A 114 -5.48 -12.64 4.74
C ASP A 114 -5.43 -11.57 3.63
N LEU A 115 -4.72 -11.84 2.53
CA LEU A 115 -4.55 -10.88 1.43
C LEU A 115 -5.88 -10.43 0.78
N PRO A 116 -6.86 -11.33 0.49
CA PRO A 116 -8.13 -10.89 -0.09
C PRO A 116 -8.89 -9.90 0.81
N LEU A 117 -8.87 -10.10 2.13
CA LEU A 117 -9.48 -9.17 3.07
C LEU A 117 -8.77 -7.82 3.08
N ALA A 118 -7.44 -7.81 3.08
CA ALA A 118 -6.65 -6.58 3.02
C ALA A 118 -6.92 -5.78 1.73
N ILE A 119 -6.96 -6.44 0.58
CA ILE A 119 -7.33 -5.82 -0.70
C ILE A 119 -8.72 -5.21 -0.61
N ASN A 120 -9.70 -5.96 -0.09
CA ASN A 120 -11.07 -5.46 0.07
C ASN A 120 -11.12 -4.20 0.96
N ASN A 121 -10.36 -4.15 2.06
CA ASN A 121 -10.30 -2.99 2.94
C ASN A 121 -9.65 -1.78 2.24
N CYS A 122 -8.56 -2.00 1.49
CA CYS A 122 -7.95 -0.97 0.65
C CYS A 122 -8.94 -0.41 -0.39
N VAL A 123 -9.65 -1.28 -1.09
CA VAL A 123 -10.63 -0.86 -2.12
C VAL A 123 -11.81 -0.11 -1.52
N LYS A 124 -12.29 -0.52 -0.33
CA LYS A 124 -13.35 0.20 0.39
C LYS A 124 -12.94 1.60 0.83
N SER A 125 -11.66 1.84 1.05
CA SER A 125 -11.14 3.16 1.38
C SER A 125 -11.14 4.12 0.19
N LEU A 126 -11.10 3.59 -1.05
CA LEU A 126 -11.17 4.38 -2.28
C LEU A 126 -12.58 4.96 -2.48
N LYS A 127 -12.63 6.20 -2.95
CA LYS A 127 -13.88 6.87 -3.33
C LYS A 127 -14.70 6.01 -4.29
N SER A 128 -16.00 5.95 -4.07
CA SER A 128 -16.91 5.16 -4.90
C SER A 128 -17.32 5.89 -6.17
N GLU A 129 -17.34 7.23 -6.11
CA GLU A 129 -17.66 8.11 -7.24
C GLU A 129 -16.44 8.45 -8.12
N SER A 130 -15.34 7.75 -7.98
CA SER A 130 -14.15 7.94 -8.81
C SER A 130 -13.49 6.61 -9.17
N GLU A 131 -12.71 6.64 -10.24
CA GLU A 131 -11.89 5.54 -10.68
C GLU A 131 -10.56 5.56 -9.88
N GLY A 132 -10.64 5.24 -8.58
CA GLY A 132 -9.50 5.27 -7.70
C GLY A 132 -8.40 4.30 -8.10
N LEU A 133 -7.15 4.65 -7.82
CA LEU A 133 -5.98 3.81 -8.11
C LEU A 133 -5.54 3.03 -6.87
N PHE A 134 -5.19 1.77 -7.09
CA PHE A 134 -4.61 0.91 -6.06
C PHE A 134 -3.28 0.32 -6.55
N PHE A 135 -2.21 0.62 -5.82
CA PHE A 135 -0.88 0.05 -6.05
C PHE A 135 -0.49 -0.88 -4.92
N ALA A 136 0.11 -2.02 -5.27
CA ALA A 136 0.83 -2.84 -4.29
C ALA A 136 2.04 -3.53 -4.92
N SER A 137 3.06 -3.79 -4.09
CA SER A 137 4.27 -4.52 -4.52
C SER A 137 4.57 -5.71 -3.61
N PHE A 138 5.06 -6.78 -4.22
CA PHE A 138 5.35 -8.07 -3.59
C PHE A 138 6.70 -8.60 -4.06
N LYS A 139 7.32 -9.47 -3.25
CA LYS A 139 8.46 -10.26 -3.70
C LYS A 139 7.97 -11.38 -4.61
N ASN A 140 8.61 -11.50 -5.78
CA ASN A 140 8.35 -12.61 -6.71
C ASN A 140 8.85 -13.92 -6.11
N GLY A 141 8.03 -14.97 -6.17
CA GLY A 141 8.37 -16.28 -5.67
C GLY A 141 7.17 -17.12 -5.27
N ASN A 142 7.43 -18.19 -4.54
CA ASN A 142 6.41 -19.14 -4.09
C ASN A 142 6.43 -19.31 -2.58
N GLY A 143 5.26 -19.65 -2.01
CA GLY A 143 5.13 -19.98 -0.59
C GLY A 143 5.15 -18.78 0.33
N SER A 144 5.48 -19.04 1.58
CA SER A 144 5.59 -18.02 2.64
C SER A 144 6.51 -18.54 3.75
N GLY A 145 7.09 -17.63 4.54
CA GLY A 145 7.94 -18.00 5.65
C GLY A 145 8.57 -16.82 6.37
N TYR A 146 9.35 -17.13 7.37
CA TYR A 146 10.11 -16.14 8.13
C TYR A 146 11.53 -16.02 7.58
N ASP A 147 12.03 -14.80 7.50
CA ASP A 147 13.44 -14.57 7.22
C ASP A 147 14.30 -14.76 8.48
N GLU A 148 15.63 -14.65 8.33
CA GLU A 148 16.61 -14.75 9.42
C GLU A 148 16.37 -13.77 10.57
N ASN A 149 15.66 -12.69 10.31
CA ASN A 149 15.34 -11.64 11.28
C ASN A 149 13.94 -11.84 11.92
N GLY A 150 13.24 -12.91 11.59
CA GLY A 150 11.91 -13.21 12.12
C GLY A 150 10.78 -12.39 11.50
N ARG A 151 10.99 -11.75 10.34
CA ARG A 151 9.94 -11.11 9.56
C ARG A 151 9.25 -12.16 8.70
N PHE A 152 7.93 -12.17 8.72
CA PHE A 152 7.13 -13.02 7.84
C PHE A 152 7.00 -12.40 6.46
N PHE A 153 7.11 -13.22 5.41
CA PHE A 153 6.90 -12.85 4.02
C PHE A 153 6.04 -13.89 3.31
N SER A 154 5.09 -13.42 2.54
CA SER A 154 4.41 -14.18 1.50
C SER A 154 4.96 -13.78 0.14
N TYR A 155 5.33 -14.77 -0.65
CA TYR A 155 5.85 -14.61 -2.01
C TYR A 155 4.73 -14.93 -2.99
N TYR A 156 4.68 -14.19 -4.10
CA TYR A 156 3.63 -14.34 -5.10
C TYR A 156 4.23 -14.42 -6.49
N GLN A 157 3.56 -15.15 -7.37
CA GLN A 157 3.73 -15.02 -8.81
C GLN A 157 2.66 -14.09 -9.38
N GLN A 158 2.93 -13.53 -10.56
CA GLN A 158 2.02 -12.58 -11.21
C GLN A 158 0.64 -13.19 -11.45
N GLU A 159 0.60 -14.45 -11.91
CA GLU A 159 -0.63 -15.17 -12.19
C GLU A 159 -1.49 -15.33 -10.93
N GLU A 160 -0.88 -15.66 -9.79
CA GLU A 160 -1.57 -15.79 -8.51
C GLU A 160 -2.18 -14.45 -8.06
N LEU A 161 -1.43 -13.36 -8.15
CA LEU A 161 -1.94 -12.02 -7.82
C LEU A 161 -3.07 -11.61 -8.77
N LYS A 162 -2.94 -11.91 -10.06
CA LYS A 162 -3.95 -11.62 -11.05
C LYS A 162 -5.26 -12.33 -10.73
N GLU A 163 -5.22 -13.62 -10.44
CA GLU A 163 -6.40 -14.40 -10.05
C GLU A 163 -7.09 -13.82 -8.80
N ILE A 164 -6.31 -13.47 -7.76
CA ILE A 164 -6.84 -12.86 -6.53
C ILE A 164 -7.54 -11.54 -6.85
N LEU A 165 -6.93 -10.67 -7.66
CA LEU A 165 -7.49 -9.37 -8.01
C LEU A 165 -8.75 -9.49 -8.87
N GLU A 166 -8.75 -10.39 -9.88
CA GLU A 166 -9.90 -10.63 -10.76
C GLU A 166 -11.10 -11.20 -9.98
N GLN A 167 -10.88 -12.08 -9.02
CA GLN A 167 -11.93 -12.62 -8.16
C GLN A 167 -12.64 -11.54 -7.33
N THR A 168 -11.99 -10.44 -7.02
CA THR A 168 -12.64 -9.32 -6.30
C THR A 168 -13.69 -8.60 -7.12
N GLN A 169 -13.60 -8.63 -8.44
CA GLN A 169 -14.43 -7.91 -9.41
C GLN A 169 -14.43 -6.37 -9.25
N TYR A 170 -13.56 -5.82 -8.41
CA TYR A 170 -13.50 -4.37 -8.15
C TYR A 170 -12.80 -3.57 -9.24
N PHE A 171 -11.95 -4.20 -10.04
CA PHE A 171 -11.06 -3.50 -10.95
C PHE A 171 -11.51 -3.63 -12.41
N LYS A 172 -11.37 -2.53 -13.17
CA LYS A 172 -11.62 -2.50 -14.62
C LYS A 172 -10.35 -2.70 -15.44
N ALA A 173 -9.19 -2.35 -14.87
CA ALA A 173 -7.87 -2.52 -15.45
C ALA A 173 -6.87 -2.87 -14.36
N ILE A 174 -5.92 -3.75 -14.69
CA ILE A 174 -4.82 -4.16 -13.82
C ILE A 174 -3.56 -4.24 -14.70
N GLU A 175 -2.55 -3.46 -14.34
CA GLU A 175 -1.26 -3.44 -15.03
C GLU A 175 -0.19 -3.96 -14.08
N PHE A 176 0.59 -4.96 -14.53
CA PHE A 176 1.69 -5.53 -13.76
C PHE A 176 3.04 -5.03 -14.25
N THR A 177 3.96 -4.85 -13.31
CA THR A 177 5.36 -4.52 -13.58
C THR A 177 6.26 -5.43 -12.76
N SER A 178 7.36 -5.90 -13.37
CA SER A 178 8.37 -6.72 -12.70
C SER A 178 9.71 -6.00 -12.70
N ASN A 179 10.33 -5.90 -11.53
CA ASN A 179 11.59 -5.19 -11.34
C ASN A 179 12.58 -5.98 -10.51
N LYS A 180 13.87 -5.72 -10.75
CA LYS A 180 14.95 -6.18 -9.88
C LYS A 180 15.00 -5.35 -8.60
N ASP A 181 15.52 -5.96 -7.54
CA ASP A 181 15.71 -5.25 -6.27
C ASP A 181 16.70 -4.08 -6.40
N LYS A 182 16.28 -2.89 -5.93
CA LYS A 182 17.10 -1.66 -5.98
C LYS A 182 18.13 -1.56 -4.85
N LEU A 183 18.05 -2.43 -3.85
CA LEU A 183 19.01 -2.51 -2.74
C LEU A 183 20.20 -3.45 -3.06
N GLY A 184 20.30 -3.95 -4.29
CA GLY A 184 21.41 -4.80 -4.73
C GLY A 184 21.35 -6.24 -4.24
N ARG A 185 20.18 -6.71 -3.78
CA ARG A 185 19.96 -8.11 -3.42
C ARG A 185 19.71 -8.91 -4.70
N ASN A 186 20.74 -9.57 -5.21
CA ASN A 186 20.76 -10.20 -6.54
C ASN A 186 19.65 -11.24 -6.77
N ASP A 187 19.13 -11.86 -5.69
CA ASP A 187 18.14 -12.93 -5.77
C ASP A 187 16.70 -12.45 -5.50
N VAL A 188 16.49 -11.14 -5.34
CA VAL A 188 15.16 -10.59 -5.07
C VAL A 188 14.61 -9.90 -6.31
N ASN A 189 13.54 -10.46 -6.86
CA ASN A 189 12.72 -9.81 -7.89
C ASN A 189 11.41 -9.34 -7.26
N TRP A 190 10.90 -8.23 -7.78
CA TRP A 190 9.66 -7.63 -7.34
C TRP A 190 8.60 -7.72 -8.42
N ILE A 191 7.36 -7.91 -8.00
CA ILE A 191 6.17 -7.75 -8.82
C ILE A 191 5.35 -6.66 -8.18
N SER A 192 4.90 -5.72 -8.97
CA SER A 192 3.94 -4.70 -8.55
C SER A 192 2.77 -4.65 -9.52
N PHE A 193 1.67 -4.10 -9.05
CA PHE A 193 0.55 -3.78 -9.92
C PHE A 193 -0.01 -2.39 -9.62
N ILE A 194 -0.58 -1.78 -10.64
CA ILE A 194 -1.52 -0.67 -10.54
C ILE A 194 -2.87 -1.18 -11.02
N ALA A 195 -3.87 -1.11 -10.16
CA ALA A 195 -5.24 -1.51 -10.48
C ALA A 195 -6.16 -0.29 -10.40
N GLN A 196 -6.99 -0.12 -11.44
CA GLN A 196 -7.97 0.95 -11.51
C GLN A 196 -9.34 0.42 -11.09
N LYS A 197 -9.92 1.01 -10.03
CA LYS A 197 -11.24 0.64 -9.52
C LYS A 197 -12.32 0.94 -10.54
N LYS A 198 -13.30 0.05 -10.66
CA LYS A 198 -14.55 0.31 -11.41
C LYS A 198 -15.33 1.43 -10.75
N TYR A 199 -15.91 2.29 -11.57
CA TYR A 199 -16.90 3.26 -11.12
C TYR A 199 -18.18 2.54 -10.67
N ASP A 200 -18.71 2.88 -9.49
CA ASP A 200 -19.96 2.28 -9.00
C ASP A 200 -21.15 3.15 -9.37
N LEU A 201 -21.74 2.87 -10.55
CA LEU A 201 -22.92 3.59 -11.08
C LEU A 201 -24.16 3.49 -10.17
N ASN A 202 -24.22 2.53 -9.24
CA ASN A 202 -25.41 2.33 -8.40
C ASN A 202 -25.55 3.37 -7.28
N LEU A 203 -24.47 4.10 -6.96
CA LEU A 203 -24.51 5.12 -5.92
C LEU A 203 -25.03 6.48 -6.41
N GLU A 204 -24.86 6.82 -7.70
CA GLU A 204 -25.46 8.05 -8.28
C GLU A 204 -26.99 8.05 -8.21
N ASN A 205 -27.62 6.91 -8.41
CA ASN A 205 -29.07 6.80 -8.39
C ASN A 205 -29.67 6.94 -6.98
N LYS A 206 -28.91 6.66 -5.93
CA LYS A 206 -29.35 6.83 -4.53
C LYS A 206 -29.26 8.28 -4.04
N SER A 207 -28.36 9.07 -4.59
CA SER A 207 -28.22 10.50 -4.24
C SER A 207 -29.29 11.40 -4.91
N LYS A 208 -29.85 10.95 -6.04
CA LYS A 208 -30.87 11.70 -6.81
C LYS A 208 -32.31 11.44 -6.33
N THR A 209 -32.52 10.48 -5.42
CA THR A 209 -33.84 10.11 -4.88
C THR A 209 -34.08 10.60 -3.45
N LYS A 210 -33.56 11.75 -3.02
CA LYS A 210 -34.06 12.43 -1.83
C LYS A 210 -35.36 13.14 -2.23
N PRO A 211 -36.52 12.79 -1.65
CA PRO A 211 -37.74 13.54 -1.86
C PRO A 211 -37.59 14.94 -1.23
N ILE A 212 -38.16 15.91 -1.96
CA ILE A 212 -38.38 17.29 -1.55
C ILE A 212 -39.30 17.33 -0.33
#